data_10e6cd6968a013f80b40b5282f51dd86
#
_entry.id   10e6cd6968a013f80b40b5282f51dd86
#
_cell.length_a   1.000
_cell.length_b   1.000
_cell.length_c   1.000
_cell.angle_alpha   90.00
_cell.angle_beta   90.00
_cell.angle_gamma   90.00
#
_symmetry.space_group_name_H-M   'P 1'
#
loop_
_entity.id
_entity.type
_entity.pdbx_description
1 polymer ?
#
loop_
_entity_poly.entity_id
_entity_poly.type
_entity_poly.pdbx_seq_one_letter_code
_entity_poly.pdbx_strand_id
1 'polypeptide(L)'
;MILGILTNLINLLLLQFDLQMTMPDLSFKNDAFYNMIIILSVCVIAPVFEELFFRGFILQALKRHGNVFAIITTSILFALLHGNLVQAIPVFALSIVISYSVIRTNNVLIGILIHFLNNSLSIFELFFVKNVVISAIFLLVSIGFIIFTISTIIKKRTMILNYYHLYKGKNIHLFL
;
A
#
# COMPACT_ATOMS: atom_id res chain seq x y z
N MET A 1 9.36 -4.13 -2.94
CA MET A 1 10.41 -4.92 -2.28
C MET A 1 9.95 -5.55 -0.98
N ILE A 2 9.45 -4.83 0.04
CA ILE A 2 8.85 -5.47 1.22
C ILE A 2 7.67 -6.35 0.82
N LEU A 3 6.83 -5.85 -0.07
CA LEU A 3 5.78 -6.63 -0.69
C LEU A 3 6.33 -7.86 -1.42
N GLY A 4 7.42 -7.75 -2.19
CA GLY A 4 8.06 -8.87 -2.88
C GLY A 4 8.63 -9.93 -1.91
N ILE A 5 9.25 -9.49 -0.81
CA ILE A 5 9.72 -10.42 0.24
C ILE A 5 8.54 -11.12 0.90
N LEU A 6 7.49 -10.39 1.26
CA LEU A 6 6.27 -10.95 1.83
C LEU A 6 5.60 -11.94 0.87
N THR A 7 5.53 -11.57 -0.42
CA THR A 7 5.03 -12.44 -1.49
C THR A 7 5.84 -13.73 -1.59
N ASN A 8 7.18 -13.65 -1.58
CA ASN A 8 8.04 -14.83 -1.63
C ASN A 8 7.90 -15.70 -0.38
N LEU A 9 7.76 -15.10 0.80
CA LEU A 9 7.54 -15.84 2.05
C LEU A 9 6.20 -16.59 2.02
N ILE A 10 5.15 -15.95 1.52
CA ILE A 10 3.83 -16.54 1.36
C ILE A 10 3.89 -17.69 0.35
N ASN A 11 4.57 -17.51 -0.79
CA ASN A 11 4.78 -18.57 -1.77
C ASN A 11 5.50 -19.77 -1.17
N LEU A 12 6.56 -19.56 -0.37
CA LEU A 12 7.28 -20.63 0.32
C LEU A 12 6.38 -21.41 1.29
N LEU A 13 5.49 -20.71 2.00
CA LEU A 13 4.51 -21.36 2.88
C LEU A 13 3.46 -22.15 2.08
N LEU A 14 2.97 -21.61 0.97
CA LEU A 14 1.98 -22.25 0.12
C LEU A 14 2.54 -23.50 -0.57
N LEU A 15 3.83 -23.51 -0.94
CA LEU A 15 4.51 -24.68 -1.50
C LEU A 15 4.52 -25.87 -0.55
N GLN A 16 4.48 -25.67 0.78
CA GLN A 16 4.37 -26.75 1.75
C GLN A 16 3.01 -27.47 1.69
N PHE A 17 2.02 -26.86 1.06
CA PHE A 17 0.67 -27.40 0.88
C PHE A 17 0.36 -27.75 -0.59
N ASP A 18 1.39 -27.88 -1.44
CA ASP A 18 1.26 -28.09 -2.90
C ASP A 18 0.42 -27.02 -3.61
N LEU A 19 0.32 -25.82 -3.02
CA LEU A 19 -0.37 -24.68 -3.59
C LEU A 19 0.64 -23.78 -4.30
N GLN A 20 0.52 -23.66 -5.62
CA GLN A 20 1.27 -22.70 -6.41
C GLN A 20 0.33 -21.60 -6.90
N MET A 21 0.63 -20.36 -6.56
CA MET A 21 -0.08 -19.22 -7.10
C MET A 21 0.79 -18.49 -8.13
N THR A 22 0.33 -18.50 -9.35
CA THR A 22 1.00 -17.79 -10.45
C THR A 22 0.71 -16.29 -10.38
N MET A 23 1.77 -15.49 -10.41
CA MET A 23 1.63 -14.04 -10.62
C MET A 23 1.20 -13.79 -12.08
N PRO A 24 0.45 -12.71 -12.34
CA PRO A 24 0.20 -12.29 -13.71
C PRO A 24 1.52 -12.16 -14.47
N ASP A 25 1.60 -12.79 -15.64
CA ASP A 25 2.78 -12.69 -16.49
C ASP A 25 2.82 -11.30 -17.15
N LEU A 26 3.55 -10.39 -16.51
CA LEU A 26 3.89 -9.08 -17.07
C LEU A 26 5.20 -9.13 -17.84
N SER A 27 5.42 -10.20 -18.62
CA SER A 27 6.64 -10.35 -19.41
C SER A 27 6.74 -9.23 -20.45
N PHE A 28 7.82 -8.46 -20.35
CA PHE A 28 8.16 -7.46 -21.35
C PHE A 28 8.65 -8.18 -22.62
N LYS A 29 8.15 -7.76 -23.76
CA LYS A 29 8.54 -8.28 -25.07
C LYS A 29 9.62 -7.41 -25.69
N ASN A 30 10.26 -7.90 -26.73
CA ASN A 30 11.17 -7.09 -27.54
C ASN A 30 10.40 -6.15 -28.50
N ASP A 31 9.41 -5.45 -27.92
CA ASP A 31 8.53 -4.48 -28.57
C ASP A 31 8.31 -3.30 -27.63
N ALA A 32 8.91 -2.18 -27.96
CA ALA A 32 8.87 -0.96 -27.15
C ALA A 32 7.43 -0.40 -27.01
N PHE A 33 6.62 -0.51 -28.06
CA PHE A 33 5.24 -0.02 -28.05
C PHE A 33 4.36 -0.86 -27.11
N TYR A 34 4.49 -2.19 -27.19
CA TYR A 34 3.80 -3.10 -26.29
C TYR A 34 4.18 -2.83 -24.83
N ASN A 35 5.48 -2.70 -24.53
CA ASN A 35 5.97 -2.43 -23.19
C ASN A 35 5.48 -1.07 -22.66
N MET A 36 5.42 -0.05 -23.50
CA MET A 36 4.87 1.26 -23.14
C MET A 36 3.39 1.16 -22.76
N ILE A 37 2.60 0.40 -23.51
CA ILE A 37 1.17 0.18 -23.18
C ILE A 37 1.03 -0.52 -21.83
N ILE A 38 1.83 -1.55 -21.55
CA ILE A 38 1.82 -2.25 -20.25
C ILE A 38 2.14 -1.27 -19.12
N ILE A 39 3.22 -0.50 -19.24
CA ILE A 39 3.63 0.48 -18.23
C ILE A 39 2.52 1.52 -18.00
N LEU A 40 1.99 2.09 -19.07
CA LEU A 40 0.91 3.08 -18.98
C LEU A 40 -0.35 2.49 -18.32
N SER A 41 -0.72 1.27 -18.70
CA SER A 41 -1.89 0.59 -18.14
C SER A 41 -1.72 0.31 -16.65
N VAL A 42 -0.59 -0.28 -16.24
CA VAL A 42 -0.36 -0.71 -14.85
C VAL A 42 -0.03 0.46 -13.94
N CYS A 43 0.78 1.44 -14.41
CA CYS A 43 1.21 2.52 -13.55
C CYS A 43 0.23 3.70 -13.50
N VAL A 44 -0.53 3.95 -14.57
CA VAL A 44 -1.37 5.15 -14.66
C VAL A 44 -2.85 4.80 -14.72
N ILE A 45 -3.26 4.04 -15.74
CA ILE A 45 -4.68 3.81 -16.03
C ILE A 45 -5.33 3.03 -14.89
N ALA A 46 -4.78 1.88 -14.51
CA ALA A 46 -5.32 1.06 -13.44
C ALA A 46 -5.41 1.83 -12.10
N PRO A 47 -4.33 2.47 -11.58
CA PRO A 47 -4.40 3.28 -10.37
C PRO A 47 -5.46 4.37 -10.42
N VAL A 48 -5.61 5.07 -11.53
CA VAL A 48 -6.62 6.14 -11.63
C VAL A 48 -8.03 5.57 -11.48
N PHE A 49 -8.38 4.54 -12.26
CA PHE A 49 -9.73 3.96 -12.23
C PHE A 49 -10.01 3.25 -10.91
N GLU A 50 -9.05 2.50 -10.38
CA GLU A 50 -9.20 1.78 -9.13
C GLU A 50 -9.37 2.73 -7.95
N GLU A 51 -8.56 3.79 -7.85
CA GLU A 51 -8.69 4.74 -6.76
C GLU A 51 -9.97 5.58 -6.85
N LEU A 52 -10.40 5.99 -8.03
CA LEU A 52 -11.69 6.65 -8.21
C LEU A 52 -12.84 5.75 -7.76
N PHE A 53 -12.80 4.46 -8.09
CA PHE A 53 -13.84 3.52 -7.70
C PHE A 53 -13.78 3.18 -6.20
N PHE A 54 -12.62 2.78 -5.69
CA PHE A 54 -12.50 2.33 -4.30
C PHE A 54 -12.48 3.48 -3.30
N ARG A 55 -11.75 4.57 -3.57
CA ARG A 55 -11.59 5.70 -2.63
C ARG A 55 -12.53 6.84 -2.93
N GLY A 56 -12.85 7.06 -4.20
CA GLY A 56 -13.83 8.05 -4.59
C GLY A 56 -15.27 7.62 -4.32
N PHE A 57 -15.61 6.34 -4.54
CA PHE A 57 -16.98 5.85 -4.38
C PHE A 57 -17.16 4.96 -3.15
N ILE A 58 -16.56 3.77 -3.09
CA ILE A 58 -16.83 2.78 -2.03
C ILE A 58 -16.47 3.32 -0.65
N LEU A 59 -15.25 3.84 -0.48
CA LEU A 59 -14.78 4.38 0.80
C LEU A 59 -15.69 5.50 1.29
N GLN A 60 -16.08 6.42 0.40
CA GLN A 60 -16.96 7.54 0.77
C GLN A 60 -18.37 7.05 1.18
N ALA A 61 -18.92 6.08 0.47
CA ALA A 61 -20.22 5.49 0.81
C ALA A 61 -20.19 4.79 2.19
N LEU A 62 -19.07 4.14 2.54
CA LEU A 62 -18.93 3.40 3.79
C LEU A 62 -18.56 4.30 4.99
N LYS A 63 -18.06 5.51 4.78
CA LYS A 63 -17.69 6.46 5.88
C LYS A 63 -18.85 6.74 6.83
N ARG A 64 -20.10 6.66 6.39
CA ARG A 64 -21.28 6.81 7.24
C ARG A 64 -21.35 5.78 8.38
N HIS A 65 -20.66 4.64 8.24
CA HIS A 65 -20.58 3.58 9.26
C HIS A 65 -19.30 3.69 10.12
N GLY A 66 -18.53 4.76 9.94
CA GLY A 66 -17.29 5.03 10.65
C GLY A 66 -16.03 4.80 9.80
N ASN A 67 -15.01 5.63 10.06
CA ASN A 67 -13.78 5.62 9.25
C ASN A 67 -13.03 4.30 9.30
N VAL A 68 -12.94 3.66 10.48
CA VAL A 68 -12.23 2.38 10.62
C VAL A 68 -12.93 1.28 9.82
N PHE A 69 -14.26 1.20 9.93
CA PHE A 69 -15.05 0.25 9.14
C PHE A 69 -14.86 0.48 7.64
N ALA A 70 -14.95 1.73 7.19
CA ALA A 70 -14.77 2.09 5.79
C ALA A 70 -13.38 1.70 5.27
N ILE A 71 -12.30 1.99 6.02
CA ILE A 71 -10.94 1.62 5.64
C ILE A 71 -10.81 0.10 5.50
N ILE A 72 -11.18 -0.65 6.53
CA ILE A 72 -10.99 -2.10 6.54
C ILE A 72 -11.79 -2.78 5.43
N THR A 73 -13.09 -2.44 5.32
CA THR A 73 -13.96 -3.05 4.31
C THR A 73 -13.51 -2.71 2.88
N THR A 74 -13.19 -1.45 2.60
CA THR A 74 -12.66 -1.06 1.27
C THR A 74 -11.35 -1.79 0.96
N SER A 75 -10.48 -1.96 1.96
CA SER A 75 -9.18 -2.63 1.77
C SER A 75 -9.34 -4.13 1.53
N ILE A 76 -10.29 -4.79 2.19
CA ILE A 76 -10.62 -6.19 1.93
C ILE A 76 -11.15 -6.35 0.49
N LEU A 77 -12.13 -5.53 0.09
CA LEU A 77 -12.71 -5.59 -1.25
C LEU A 77 -11.65 -5.34 -2.34
N PHE A 78 -10.75 -4.38 -2.11
CA PHE A 78 -9.66 -4.09 -3.01
C PHE A 78 -8.67 -5.25 -3.14
N ALA A 79 -8.32 -5.90 -2.02
CA ALA A 79 -7.44 -7.06 -2.01
C ALA A 79 -8.07 -8.26 -2.73
N LEU A 80 -9.37 -8.51 -2.52
CA LEU A 80 -10.11 -9.59 -3.18
C LEU A 80 -10.21 -9.39 -4.70
N LEU A 81 -10.26 -8.15 -5.19
CA LEU A 81 -10.29 -7.86 -6.63
C LEU A 81 -9.08 -8.45 -7.36
N HIS A 82 -7.93 -8.58 -6.69
CA HIS A 82 -6.71 -9.12 -7.30
C HIS A 82 -6.76 -10.63 -7.56
N GLY A 83 -7.75 -11.36 -6.99
CA GLY A 83 -7.99 -12.79 -7.29
C GLY A 83 -6.84 -13.73 -6.93
N ASN A 84 -5.80 -13.23 -6.26
CA ASN A 84 -4.59 -13.97 -5.94
C ASN A 84 -4.20 -13.75 -4.47
N LEU A 85 -4.17 -14.83 -3.67
CA LEU A 85 -3.92 -14.76 -2.24
C LEU A 85 -2.53 -14.19 -1.90
N VAL A 86 -1.53 -14.48 -2.74
CA VAL A 86 -0.16 -13.98 -2.56
C VAL A 86 -0.10 -12.45 -2.70
N GLN A 87 -0.87 -11.91 -3.66
CA GLN A 87 -0.99 -10.46 -3.84
C GLN A 87 -1.95 -9.83 -2.83
N ALA A 88 -2.98 -10.55 -2.39
CA ALA A 88 -4.03 -10.00 -1.54
C ALA A 88 -3.49 -9.41 -0.22
N ILE A 89 -2.53 -10.06 0.44
CA ILE A 89 -2.00 -9.61 1.73
C ILE A 89 -1.24 -8.27 1.57
N PRO A 90 -0.23 -8.15 0.70
CA PRO A 90 0.46 -6.89 0.50
C PRO A 90 -0.46 -5.79 -0.05
N VAL A 91 -1.35 -6.13 -0.96
CA VAL A 91 -2.33 -5.19 -1.51
C VAL A 91 -3.30 -4.70 -0.43
N PHE A 92 -3.74 -5.57 0.48
CA PHE A 92 -4.54 -5.19 1.64
C PHE A 92 -3.82 -4.16 2.52
N ALA A 93 -2.55 -4.41 2.86
CA ALA A 93 -1.75 -3.50 3.67
C ALA A 93 -1.57 -2.14 2.99
N LEU A 94 -1.24 -2.13 1.69
CA LEU A 94 -1.13 -0.89 0.90
C LEU A 94 -2.48 -0.16 0.86
N SER A 95 -3.57 -0.88 0.66
CA SER A 95 -4.93 -0.34 0.58
C SER A 95 -5.36 0.36 1.87
N ILE A 96 -4.96 -0.16 3.05
CA ILE A 96 -5.18 0.52 4.34
C ILE A 96 -4.46 1.87 4.36
N VAL A 97 -3.18 1.91 3.96
CA VAL A 97 -2.39 3.15 3.93
C VAL A 97 -3.02 4.18 3.00
N ILE A 98 -3.42 3.76 1.81
CA ILE A 98 -4.07 4.64 0.82
C ILE A 98 -5.40 5.16 1.39
N SER A 99 -6.29 4.27 1.88
CA SER A 99 -7.60 4.65 2.40
C SER A 99 -7.49 5.61 3.58
N TYR A 100 -6.56 5.35 4.51
CA TYR A 100 -6.26 6.25 5.63
C TYR A 100 -5.77 7.62 5.13
N SER A 101 -4.85 7.65 4.15
CA SER A 101 -4.32 8.88 3.59
C SER A 101 -5.40 9.72 2.91
N VAL A 102 -6.28 9.07 2.12
CA VAL A 102 -7.41 9.73 1.46
C VAL A 102 -8.40 10.32 2.49
N ILE A 103 -8.72 9.58 3.56
CA ILE A 103 -9.59 10.12 4.63
C ILE A 103 -8.92 11.32 5.31
N ARG A 104 -7.63 11.24 5.64
CA ARG A 104 -6.90 12.30 6.34
C ARG A 104 -6.73 13.57 5.52
N THR A 105 -6.58 13.43 4.22
CA THR A 105 -6.37 14.57 3.30
C THR A 105 -7.65 15.02 2.60
N ASN A 106 -8.70 14.22 2.70
CA ASN A 106 -9.95 14.37 1.94
C ASN A 106 -9.70 14.55 0.43
N ASN A 107 -8.69 13.88 -0.10
CA ASN A 107 -8.25 14.03 -1.49
C ASN A 107 -7.88 12.66 -2.10
N VAL A 108 -8.64 12.23 -3.10
CA VAL A 108 -8.41 10.96 -3.81
C VAL A 108 -7.13 10.98 -4.64
N LEU A 109 -6.66 12.15 -5.09
CA LEU A 109 -5.41 12.27 -5.85
C LEU A 109 -4.20 11.77 -5.05
N ILE A 110 -4.23 11.91 -3.72
CA ILE A 110 -3.19 11.34 -2.85
C ILE A 110 -3.18 9.80 -2.94
N GLY A 111 -4.35 9.19 -2.99
CA GLY A 111 -4.47 7.74 -3.23
C GLY A 111 -3.89 7.33 -4.58
N ILE A 112 -4.28 8.03 -5.64
CA ILE A 112 -3.76 7.79 -7.00
C ILE A 112 -2.24 7.92 -7.03
N LEU A 113 -1.68 8.95 -6.40
CA LEU A 113 -0.23 9.17 -6.35
C LEU A 113 0.51 8.04 -5.62
N ILE A 114 0.02 7.63 -4.44
CA ILE A 114 0.63 6.53 -3.67
C ILE A 114 0.58 5.23 -4.47
N HIS A 115 -0.56 4.93 -5.10
CA HIS A 115 -0.74 3.74 -5.92
C HIS A 115 0.15 3.76 -7.17
N PHE A 116 0.18 4.88 -7.90
CA PHE A 116 1.08 5.11 -9.03
C PHE A 116 2.54 4.86 -8.65
N LEU A 117 3.01 5.44 -7.55
CA LEU A 117 4.38 5.27 -7.07
C LEU A 117 4.68 3.80 -6.72
N ASN A 118 3.75 3.11 -6.05
CA ASN A 118 3.90 1.69 -5.74
C ASN A 118 4.04 0.84 -7.01
N ASN A 119 3.17 1.03 -8.00
CA ASN A 119 3.20 0.26 -9.23
C ASN A 119 4.43 0.61 -10.09
N SER A 120 4.82 1.88 -10.13
CA SER A 120 6.05 2.32 -10.81
C SER A 120 7.30 1.70 -10.18
N LEU A 121 7.37 1.64 -8.84
CA LEU A 121 8.47 0.96 -8.15
C LEU A 121 8.48 -0.54 -8.44
N SER A 122 7.33 -1.20 -8.51
CA SER A 122 7.22 -2.62 -8.83
C SER A 122 7.68 -2.92 -10.27
N ILE A 123 7.31 -2.08 -11.22
CA ILE A 123 7.79 -2.17 -12.61
C ILE A 123 9.30 -1.91 -12.67
N PHE A 124 9.80 -0.89 -11.98
CA PHE A 124 11.23 -0.61 -11.90
C PHE A 124 12.00 -1.80 -11.32
N GLU A 125 11.50 -2.40 -10.24
CA GLU A 125 12.06 -3.60 -9.61
C GLU A 125 12.14 -4.77 -10.60
N LEU A 126 11.11 -4.98 -11.40
CA LEU A 126 11.07 -6.01 -12.43
C LEU A 126 12.16 -5.82 -13.51
N PHE A 127 12.48 -4.57 -13.86
CA PHE A 127 13.54 -4.26 -14.84
C PHE A 127 14.95 -4.39 -14.27
N PHE A 128 15.17 -4.01 -13.01
CA PHE A 128 16.50 -3.84 -12.43
C PHE A 128 16.89 -4.94 -11.44
N VAL A 129 15.98 -5.81 -11.02
CA VAL A 129 16.22 -6.87 -10.02
C VAL A 129 17.20 -7.96 -10.47
N LYS A 130 17.61 -7.99 -11.75
CA LYS A 130 18.72 -8.86 -12.19
C LYS A 130 20.06 -8.51 -11.54
N ASN A 131 20.17 -7.34 -10.89
CA ASN A 131 21.37 -6.91 -10.19
C ASN A 131 21.17 -6.98 -8.67
N VAL A 132 21.79 -7.99 -8.03
CA VAL A 132 21.72 -8.26 -6.58
C VAL A 132 22.10 -7.03 -5.74
N VAL A 133 23.06 -6.22 -6.22
CA VAL A 133 23.51 -5.01 -5.51
C VAL A 133 22.41 -3.95 -5.46
N ILE A 134 21.74 -3.73 -6.58
CA ILE A 134 20.62 -2.76 -6.66
C ILE A 134 19.47 -3.21 -5.76
N SER A 135 19.12 -4.50 -5.77
CA SER A 135 18.10 -5.08 -4.89
C SER A 135 18.45 -4.91 -3.41
N ALA A 136 19.72 -5.11 -3.04
CA ALA A 136 20.20 -4.92 -1.67
C ALA A 136 20.10 -3.44 -1.22
N ILE A 137 20.44 -2.49 -2.10
CA ILE A 137 20.33 -1.06 -1.82
C ILE A 137 18.86 -0.68 -1.59
N PHE A 138 17.93 -1.14 -2.45
CA PHE A 138 16.52 -0.91 -2.26
C PHE A 138 15.99 -1.49 -0.95
N LEU A 139 16.47 -2.69 -0.56
CA LEU A 139 16.13 -3.32 0.71
C LEU A 139 16.54 -2.43 1.89
N LEU A 140 17.77 -1.96 1.90
CA LEU A 140 18.30 -1.10 2.97
C LEU A 140 17.54 0.22 3.08
N VAL A 141 17.25 0.87 1.94
CA VAL A 141 16.48 2.11 1.90
C VAL A 141 15.06 1.90 2.45
N SER A 142 14.41 0.80 2.10
CA SER A 142 13.06 0.50 2.58
C SER A 142 13.02 0.19 4.08
N ILE A 143 14.01 -0.56 4.60
CA ILE A 143 14.16 -0.80 6.04
C ILE A 143 14.38 0.53 6.76
N GLY A 144 15.25 1.39 6.24
CA GLY A 144 15.49 2.73 6.78
C GLY A 144 14.21 3.58 6.85
N PHE A 145 13.41 3.55 5.79
CA PHE A 145 12.13 4.27 5.75
C PHE A 145 11.11 3.73 6.76
N ILE A 146 11.05 2.41 6.96
CA ILE A 146 10.18 1.79 7.97
C ILE A 146 10.62 2.21 9.36
N ILE A 147 11.91 2.11 9.67
CA ILE A 147 12.45 2.51 10.98
C ILE A 147 12.15 4.00 11.24
N PHE A 148 12.37 4.86 10.24
CA PHE A 148 12.03 6.29 10.33
C PHE A 148 10.54 6.51 10.61
N THR A 149 9.66 5.81 9.90
CA THR A 149 8.20 5.92 10.08
C THR A 149 7.79 5.46 11.47
N ILE A 150 8.26 4.30 11.92
CA ILE A 150 7.98 3.76 13.27
C ILE A 150 8.48 4.72 14.35
N SER A 151 9.71 5.23 14.22
CA SER A 151 10.29 6.17 15.19
C SER A 151 9.48 7.47 15.27
N THR A 152 8.99 7.97 14.14
CA THR A 152 8.13 9.17 14.08
C THR A 152 6.78 8.94 14.75
N ILE A 153 6.18 7.77 14.56
CA ILE A 153 4.91 7.39 15.22
C ILE A 153 5.11 7.30 16.73
N ILE A 154 6.18 6.63 17.18
CA ILE A 154 6.49 6.49 18.60
C ILE A 154 6.71 7.86 19.22
N LYS A 155 7.50 8.74 18.59
CA LYS A 155 7.78 10.10 19.07
C LYS A 155 6.50 10.93 19.18
N LYS A 156 5.60 10.87 18.20
CA LYS A 156 4.30 11.57 18.25
C LYS A 156 3.42 11.02 19.37
N ARG A 157 3.37 9.71 19.57
CA ARG A 157 2.61 9.09 20.68
C ARG A 157 3.13 9.56 22.04
N THR A 158 4.43 9.55 22.23
CA THR A 158 5.06 10.02 23.49
C THR A 158 4.74 11.49 23.74
N MET A 159 4.81 12.33 22.72
CA MET A 159 4.48 13.75 22.83
C MET A 159 3.01 13.97 23.23
N ILE A 160 2.07 13.24 22.63
CA ILE A 160 0.63 13.31 22.97
C ILE A 160 0.39 12.84 24.40
N LEU A 161 1.02 11.75 24.84
CA LEU A 161 0.89 11.24 26.20
C LEU A 161 1.45 12.23 27.22
N ASN A 162 2.62 12.82 26.96
CA ASN A 162 3.20 13.85 27.82
C ASN A 162 2.30 15.09 27.91
N TYR A 163 1.75 15.53 26.78
CA TYR A 163 0.78 16.61 26.75
C TYR A 163 -0.47 16.28 27.61
N TYR A 164 -1.02 15.08 27.44
CA TYR A 164 -2.17 14.62 28.23
C TYR A 164 -1.87 14.59 29.74
N HIS A 165 -0.71 14.08 30.15
CA HIS A 165 -0.29 14.05 31.56
C HIS A 165 -0.11 15.46 32.16
N LEU A 166 0.42 16.41 31.39
CA LEU A 166 0.63 17.80 31.82
C LEU A 166 -0.70 18.54 32.01
N TYR A 167 -1.75 18.19 31.28
CA TYR A 167 -3.03 18.90 31.27
C TYR A 167 -4.19 18.14 31.92
N LYS A 168 -3.98 16.92 32.41
CA LYS A 168 -5.00 16.09 33.06
C LYS A 168 -5.60 16.70 34.32
N GLY A 169 -4.97 17.70 34.93
CA GLY A 169 -5.47 18.43 36.10
C GLY A 169 -6.17 19.77 35.79
N LYS A 170 -6.15 20.19 34.52
CA LYS A 170 -6.85 21.41 34.08
C LYS A 170 -8.08 20.95 33.30
N ASN A 171 -9.30 21.22 33.83
CA ASN A 171 -10.58 20.92 33.18
C ASN A 171 -10.66 21.58 31.78
N ILE A 172 -9.94 21.04 30.83
CA ILE A 172 -10.04 21.43 29.43
C ILE A 172 -10.92 20.38 28.77
N HIS A 173 -12.16 20.74 28.48
CA HIS A 173 -13.00 19.99 27.56
C HIS A 173 -12.34 20.06 26.19
N LEU A 174 -11.56 19.03 25.84
CA LEU A 174 -11.07 18.83 24.49
C LEU A 174 -12.26 18.35 23.65
N PHE A 175 -12.70 19.19 22.75
CA PHE A 175 -13.58 18.78 21.67
C PHE A 175 -12.86 17.70 20.85
N LEU A 176 -13.36 16.47 20.93
CA LEU A 176 -13.05 15.36 20.04
C LEU A 176 -13.79 15.50 18.71
#